data_1c730be297cb22d733d188bb71675253
#
_entry.id   1c730be297cb22d733d188bb71675253
#
_cell.length_a   1.000
_cell.length_b   1.000
_cell.length_c   1.000
_cell.angle_alpha   90.00
_cell.angle_beta   90.00
_cell.angle_gamma   90.00
#
_symmetry.space_group_name_H-M   'P 1'
#
loop_
_entity.id
_entity.type
_entity.pdbx_description
1 polymer ?
#
loop_
_entity_poly.entity_id
_entity_poly.type
_entity_poly.pdbx_seq_one_letter_code
_entity_poly.pdbx_strand_id
1 'polypeptide(L)'
;MSASSSPRIKFCGLTRREDIAAAVALGVDCIGFVFAARSARRLDIDTARALRDAVPASVQLVALMMDDPAPVVAEVVAAVAPDVLQFHGAEPDAFCTGFGRPYWKAIAMGGDPASALASLPAYPGASAFLFDGHAAGEPGGGGQTFDWQALPRTLDRPFWLAGGLDAGNVAQAVAAARPDGVDVSSGIERAPGIKDPARMRAFVDAVRGSR
;
A
#
# COMPACT_ATOMS: atom_id res chain seq x y z
N MET A 1 -20.48 6.97 -20.58
CA MET A 1 -19.87 5.74 -20.02
C MET A 1 -18.39 6.02 -19.95
N SER A 2 -17.86 6.38 -18.78
CA SER A 2 -16.41 6.58 -18.60
C SER A 2 -15.74 5.22 -18.74
N ALA A 3 -14.74 5.11 -19.64
CA ALA A 3 -13.93 3.92 -19.76
C ALA A 3 -13.32 3.64 -18.37
N SER A 4 -13.65 2.50 -17.78
CA SER A 4 -13.04 2.06 -16.53
C SER A 4 -11.55 1.91 -16.78
N SER A 5 -10.74 2.86 -16.32
CA SER A 5 -9.29 2.73 -16.32
C SER A 5 -8.89 1.52 -15.47
N SER A 6 -7.87 0.77 -15.88
CA SER A 6 -7.32 -0.30 -15.02
C SER A 6 -6.94 0.28 -13.67
N PRO A 7 -7.13 -0.47 -12.57
CA PRO A 7 -6.71 0.00 -11.25
C PRO A 7 -5.21 0.30 -11.22
N ARG A 8 -4.83 1.31 -10.45
CA ARG A 8 -3.43 1.66 -10.19
C ARG A 8 -2.72 0.52 -9.46
N ILE A 9 -1.42 0.39 -9.66
CA ILE A 9 -0.62 -0.68 -9.06
C ILE A 9 0.41 -0.08 -8.10
N LYS A 10 0.42 -0.56 -6.86
CA LYS A 10 1.47 -0.27 -5.88
C LYS A 10 2.24 -1.53 -5.54
N PHE A 11 3.57 -1.44 -5.60
CA PHE A 11 4.47 -2.45 -5.07
C PHE A 11 5.04 -1.97 -3.74
N CYS A 12 4.74 -2.67 -2.65
CA CYS A 12 5.09 -2.29 -1.29
C CYS A 12 6.30 -3.08 -0.76
N GLY A 13 7.09 -2.42 0.09
CA GLY A 13 8.24 -3.06 0.75
C GLY A 13 9.39 -3.37 -0.19
N LEU A 14 9.73 -2.44 -1.09
CA LEU A 14 10.93 -2.51 -1.90
C LEU A 14 12.14 -2.07 -1.07
N THR A 15 13.17 -2.91 -1.03
CA THR A 15 14.37 -2.70 -0.22
C THR A 15 15.66 -2.62 -1.05
N ARG A 16 15.55 -2.81 -2.37
CA ARG A 16 16.72 -2.89 -3.25
C ARG A 16 16.52 -2.06 -4.52
N ARG A 17 17.60 -1.46 -5.01
CA ARG A 17 17.59 -0.62 -6.21
C ARG A 17 17.15 -1.40 -7.47
N GLU A 18 17.55 -2.66 -7.60
CA GLU A 18 17.14 -3.50 -8.73
C GLU A 18 15.64 -3.81 -8.74
N ASP A 19 15.00 -3.97 -7.56
CA ASP A 19 13.56 -4.19 -7.46
C ASP A 19 12.79 -2.92 -7.83
N ILE A 20 13.31 -1.74 -7.43
CA ILE A 20 12.75 -0.45 -7.84
C ILE A 20 12.83 -0.29 -9.36
N ALA A 21 13.99 -0.57 -9.96
CA ALA A 21 14.16 -0.48 -11.40
C ALA A 21 13.21 -1.43 -12.17
N ALA A 22 13.02 -2.66 -11.67
CA ALA A 22 12.06 -3.60 -12.24
C ALA A 22 10.62 -3.10 -12.13
N ALA A 23 10.22 -2.55 -10.96
CA ALA A 23 8.90 -1.96 -10.75
C ALA A 23 8.62 -0.80 -11.71
N VAL A 24 9.57 0.12 -11.85
CA VAL A 24 9.50 1.26 -12.78
C VAL A 24 9.36 0.78 -14.23
N ALA A 25 10.18 -0.20 -14.65
CA ALA A 25 10.11 -0.76 -16.00
C ALA A 25 8.77 -1.46 -16.31
N LEU A 26 8.10 -1.98 -15.29
CA LEU A 26 6.75 -2.56 -15.39
C LEU A 26 5.65 -1.50 -15.41
N GLY A 27 5.96 -0.23 -15.17
CA GLY A 27 5.02 0.88 -15.18
C GLY A 27 4.03 0.82 -14.03
N VAL A 28 4.51 0.53 -12.81
CA VAL A 28 3.69 0.67 -11.60
C VAL A 28 3.48 2.14 -11.26
N ASP A 29 2.37 2.44 -10.59
CA ASP A 29 1.99 3.82 -10.25
C ASP A 29 2.60 4.28 -8.93
N CYS A 30 2.82 3.35 -7.99
CA CYS A 30 3.33 3.65 -6.66
C CYS A 30 4.38 2.62 -6.21
N ILE A 31 5.34 3.10 -5.42
CA ILE A 31 6.33 2.28 -4.72
C ILE A 31 6.23 2.57 -3.22
N GLY A 32 6.21 1.53 -2.39
CA GLY A 32 6.15 1.63 -0.94
C GLY A 32 7.48 1.32 -0.27
N PHE A 33 7.97 2.26 0.57
CA PHE A 33 9.04 2.03 1.55
C PHE A 33 8.40 1.82 2.92
N VAL A 34 8.88 0.83 3.67
CA VAL A 34 8.32 0.46 4.97
C VAL A 34 9.27 0.92 6.08
N PHE A 35 8.74 1.68 7.05
CA PHE A 35 9.50 2.12 8.24
C PHE A 35 9.02 1.42 9.52
N ALA A 36 7.86 0.78 9.50
CA ALA A 36 7.28 0.05 10.63
C ALA A 36 8.29 -0.90 11.30
N ALA A 37 8.53 -0.73 12.59
CA ALA A 37 9.64 -1.36 13.33
C ALA A 37 9.62 -2.90 13.29
N ARG A 38 8.42 -3.53 13.22
CA ARG A 38 8.25 -4.98 13.21
C ARG A 38 8.28 -5.61 11.82
N SER A 39 8.43 -4.82 10.76
CA SER A 39 8.41 -5.33 9.40
C SER A 39 9.75 -5.91 8.98
N ALA A 40 9.75 -7.10 8.39
CA ALA A 40 10.94 -7.68 7.74
C ALA A 40 11.41 -6.88 6.51
N ARG A 41 10.59 -5.91 6.05
CA ARG A 41 10.86 -5.03 4.91
C ARG A 41 11.24 -3.62 5.35
N ARG A 42 11.51 -3.44 6.66
CA ARG A 42 11.85 -2.14 7.21
C ARG A 42 13.13 -1.61 6.58
N LEU A 43 13.09 -0.33 6.19
CA LEU A 43 14.26 0.45 5.82
C LEU A 43 14.67 1.37 6.99
N ASP A 44 15.95 1.55 7.18
CA ASP A 44 16.46 2.71 7.89
C ASP A 44 16.41 3.96 6.97
N ILE A 45 16.51 5.13 7.58
CA ILE A 45 16.33 6.41 6.86
C ILE A 45 17.44 6.64 5.83
N ASP A 46 18.68 6.27 6.13
CA ASP A 46 19.81 6.46 5.21
C ASP A 46 19.67 5.59 3.98
N THR A 47 19.31 4.31 4.17
CA THR A 47 19.02 3.39 3.07
C THR A 47 17.83 3.89 2.24
N ALA A 48 16.74 4.33 2.87
CA ALA A 48 15.57 4.85 2.16
C ALA A 48 15.90 6.10 1.35
N ARG A 49 16.70 7.02 1.90
CA ARG A 49 17.18 8.21 1.20
C ARG A 49 18.01 7.85 -0.03
N ALA A 50 18.94 6.89 0.08
CA ALA A 50 19.75 6.41 -1.04
C ALA A 50 18.91 5.71 -2.14
N LEU A 51 17.81 5.04 -1.75
CA LEU A 51 16.89 4.40 -2.68
C LEU A 51 15.92 5.40 -3.33
N ARG A 52 15.61 6.53 -2.68
CA ARG A 52 14.69 7.55 -3.20
C ARG A 52 15.07 8.03 -4.59
N ASP A 53 16.36 8.17 -4.86
CA ASP A 53 16.90 8.63 -6.16
C ASP A 53 16.60 7.66 -7.32
N ALA A 54 16.29 6.40 -7.00
CA ALA A 54 15.91 5.40 -8.01
C ALA A 54 14.40 5.46 -8.36
N VAL A 55 13.59 6.21 -7.61
CA VAL A 55 12.15 6.37 -7.86
C VAL A 55 11.94 7.63 -8.69
N PRO A 56 11.54 7.52 -9.97
CA PRO A 56 11.34 8.67 -10.84
C PRO A 56 10.10 9.47 -10.41
N ALA A 57 10.04 10.76 -10.78
CA ALA A 57 8.93 11.65 -10.45
C ALA A 57 7.56 11.19 -11.02
N SER A 58 7.57 10.30 -12.01
CA SER A 58 6.35 9.70 -12.56
C SER A 58 5.75 8.58 -11.69
N VAL A 59 6.47 8.12 -10.67
CA VAL A 59 6.04 7.06 -9.74
C VAL A 59 5.93 7.64 -8.34
N GLN A 60 4.76 7.49 -7.72
CA GLN A 60 4.48 8.02 -6.39
C GLN A 60 5.20 7.20 -5.31
N LEU A 61 5.99 7.86 -4.45
CA LEU A 61 6.61 7.21 -3.30
C LEU A 61 5.69 7.27 -2.08
N VAL A 62 5.37 6.11 -1.53
CA VAL A 62 4.54 5.95 -0.32
C VAL A 62 5.42 5.49 0.84
N ALA A 63 5.44 6.22 1.95
CA ALA A 63 6.10 5.80 3.18
C ALA A 63 5.09 5.17 4.14
N LEU A 64 5.27 3.88 4.44
CA LEU A 64 4.42 3.13 5.37
C LEU A 64 4.97 3.25 6.80
N MET A 65 4.13 3.79 7.67
CA MET A 65 4.33 3.96 9.11
C MET A 65 3.33 3.09 9.87
N MET A 66 3.69 2.64 11.07
CA MET A 66 2.79 1.86 11.92
C MET A 66 3.10 2.12 13.40
N ASP A 67 2.30 2.97 14.03
CA ASP A 67 2.43 3.38 15.44
C ASP A 67 3.81 3.99 15.77
N ASP A 68 4.46 4.58 14.77
CA ASP A 68 5.75 5.24 14.94
C ASP A 68 5.57 6.61 15.63
N PRO A 69 6.51 7.03 16.51
CA PRO A 69 6.46 8.34 17.16
C PRO A 69 6.55 9.50 16.16
N ALA A 70 5.88 10.62 16.44
CA ALA A 70 5.88 11.80 15.56
C ALA A 70 7.28 12.28 15.12
N PRO A 71 8.33 12.29 15.98
CA PRO A 71 9.68 12.66 15.53
C PRO A 71 10.22 11.73 14.43
N VAL A 72 9.92 10.43 14.48
CA VAL A 72 10.35 9.46 13.46
C VAL A 72 9.63 9.73 12.13
N VAL A 73 8.32 9.96 12.18
CA VAL A 73 7.55 10.30 10.96
C VAL A 73 8.07 11.60 10.35
N ALA A 74 8.31 12.62 11.17
CA ALA A 74 8.84 13.91 10.71
C ALA A 74 10.23 13.76 10.08
N GLU A 75 11.10 12.93 10.65
CA GLU A 75 12.43 12.64 10.10
C GLU A 75 12.33 11.93 8.73
N VAL A 76 11.44 10.95 8.59
CA VAL A 76 11.17 10.29 7.30
C VAL A 76 10.68 11.29 6.26
N VAL A 77 9.75 12.17 6.62
CA VAL A 77 9.25 13.22 5.71
C VAL A 77 10.38 14.17 5.28
N ALA A 78 11.23 14.58 6.20
CA ALA A 78 12.33 15.49 5.90
C ALA A 78 13.44 14.85 5.05
N ALA A 79 13.82 13.60 5.35
CA ALA A 79 14.96 12.94 4.73
C ALA A 79 14.62 12.23 3.41
N VAL A 80 13.41 11.66 3.30
CA VAL A 80 13.00 10.81 2.17
C VAL A 80 12.03 11.54 1.22
N ALA A 81 11.36 12.59 1.71
CA ALA A 81 10.38 13.37 0.95
C ALA A 81 9.34 12.48 0.21
N PRO A 82 8.60 11.60 0.92
CA PRO A 82 7.57 10.79 0.29
C PRO A 82 6.43 11.66 -0.24
N ASP A 83 5.75 11.19 -1.28
CA ASP A 83 4.57 11.86 -1.84
C ASP A 83 3.33 11.63 -0.97
N VAL A 84 3.27 10.47 -0.31
CA VAL A 84 2.16 10.04 0.55
C VAL A 84 2.71 9.33 1.79
N LEU A 85 2.07 9.57 2.94
CA LEU A 85 2.22 8.74 4.14
C LEU A 85 1.11 7.70 4.19
N GLN A 86 1.45 6.44 4.46
CA GLN A 86 0.47 5.38 4.71
C GLN A 86 0.53 4.96 6.17
N PHE A 87 -0.52 5.25 6.93
CA PHE A 87 -0.61 4.87 8.33
C PHE A 87 -1.34 3.53 8.50
N HIS A 88 -0.63 2.55 9.02
CA HIS A 88 -1.07 1.16 9.08
C HIS A 88 -1.45 0.69 10.49
N GLY A 89 -1.19 1.50 11.51
CA GLY A 89 -1.47 1.24 12.92
C GLY A 89 -2.76 1.89 13.42
N ALA A 90 -2.78 2.25 14.71
CA ALA A 90 -3.92 2.87 15.38
C ALA A 90 -3.85 4.42 15.42
N GLU A 91 -3.01 5.03 14.60
CA GLU A 91 -2.81 6.47 14.57
C GLU A 91 -4.14 7.20 14.30
N PRO A 92 -4.53 8.20 15.14
CA PRO A 92 -5.75 8.97 14.91
C PRO A 92 -5.57 10.00 13.77
N ASP A 93 -6.65 10.45 13.17
CA ASP A 93 -6.66 11.43 12.07
C ASP A 93 -5.83 12.69 12.37
N ALA A 94 -5.99 13.23 13.58
CA ALA A 94 -5.25 14.43 14.02
C ALA A 94 -3.72 14.21 14.03
N PHE A 95 -3.25 12.99 14.26
CA PHE A 95 -1.83 12.64 14.13
C PHE A 95 -1.44 12.56 12.66
N CYS A 96 -2.24 11.84 11.85
CA CYS A 96 -1.93 11.58 10.44
C CYS A 96 -1.84 12.86 9.61
N THR A 97 -2.67 13.87 9.90
CA THR A 97 -2.68 15.17 9.21
C THR A 97 -1.52 16.09 9.59
N GLY A 98 -0.79 15.79 10.69
CA GLY A 98 0.21 16.69 11.28
C GLY A 98 1.52 16.84 10.49
N PHE A 99 1.73 16.12 9.39
CA PHE A 99 3.03 16.05 8.71
C PHE A 99 3.10 16.78 7.36
N GLY A 100 2.06 17.52 6.96
CA GLY A 100 2.05 18.33 5.74
C GLY A 100 2.14 17.50 4.44
N ARG A 101 1.75 16.22 4.49
CA ARG A 101 1.66 15.30 3.36
C ARG A 101 0.25 14.70 3.28
N PRO A 102 -0.26 14.41 2.08
CA PRO A 102 -1.43 13.54 1.94
C PRO A 102 -1.18 12.22 2.66
N TYR A 103 -2.22 11.66 3.28
CA TYR A 103 -2.07 10.35 3.88
C TYR A 103 -3.16 9.37 3.43
N TRP A 104 -2.80 8.08 3.43
CA TRP A 104 -3.69 6.95 3.29
C TRP A 104 -3.82 6.26 4.64
N LYS A 105 -5.06 5.88 4.99
CA LYS A 105 -5.30 5.07 6.19
C LYS A 105 -5.52 3.61 5.83
N ALA A 106 -4.69 2.72 6.34
CA ALA A 106 -4.94 1.28 6.26
C ALA A 106 -6.05 0.89 7.25
N ILE A 107 -6.98 0.07 6.75
CA ILE A 107 -8.13 -0.46 7.49
C ILE A 107 -7.99 -1.98 7.51
N ALA A 108 -7.87 -2.53 8.71
CA ALA A 108 -7.69 -3.96 8.93
C ALA A 108 -9.03 -4.70 8.72
N MET A 109 -9.10 -5.58 7.73
CA MET A 109 -10.30 -6.34 7.34
C MET A 109 -10.31 -7.79 7.85
N GLY A 110 -9.25 -8.23 8.53
CA GLY A 110 -9.13 -9.60 9.07
C GLY A 110 -9.99 -9.90 10.29
N GLY A 111 -10.80 -8.94 10.75
CA GLY A 111 -11.79 -9.08 11.82
C GLY A 111 -13.21 -8.97 11.29
N ASP A 112 -14.08 -8.25 12.05
CA ASP A 112 -15.44 -7.95 11.60
C ASP A 112 -15.43 -6.81 10.57
N PRO A 113 -15.82 -7.07 9.31
CA PRO A 113 -15.83 -6.04 8.27
C PRO A 113 -16.76 -4.86 8.57
N ALA A 114 -17.88 -5.10 9.25
CA ALA A 114 -18.83 -4.03 9.59
C ALA A 114 -18.20 -3.01 10.54
N SER A 115 -17.52 -3.49 11.58
CA SER A 115 -16.77 -2.64 12.52
C SER A 115 -15.63 -1.88 11.82
N ALA A 116 -14.89 -2.56 10.93
CA ALA A 116 -13.83 -1.94 10.15
C ALA A 116 -14.37 -0.77 9.30
N LEU A 117 -15.46 -0.98 8.56
CA LEU A 117 -16.09 0.05 7.74
C LEU A 117 -16.70 1.19 8.56
N ALA A 118 -17.26 0.89 9.75
CA ALA A 118 -17.78 1.91 10.66
C ALA A 118 -16.70 2.86 11.20
N SER A 119 -15.41 2.50 11.10
CA SER A 119 -14.30 3.36 11.52
C SER A 119 -13.93 4.45 10.51
N LEU A 120 -14.35 4.35 9.25
CA LEU A 120 -13.94 5.27 8.18
C LEU A 120 -14.24 6.76 8.47
N PRO A 121 -15.40 7.13 9.07
CA PRO A 121 -15.68 8.53 9.41
C PRO A 121 -14.72 9.15 10.44
N ALA A 122 -13.96 8.34 11.17
CA ALA A 122 -12.94 8.83 12.11
C ALA A 122 -11.69 9.41 11.41
N TYR A 123 -11.58 9.26 10.08
CA TYR A 123 -10.44 9.71 9.28
C TYR A 123 -10.85 10.70 8.17
N PRO A 124 -11.41 11.86 8.51
CA PRO A 124 -11.89 12.83 7.52
C PRO A 124 -10.75 13.40 6.65
N GLY A 125 -9.52 13.44 7.17
CA GLY A 125 -8.34 13.95 6.46
C GLY A 125 -7.68 12.93 5.52
N ALA A 126 -8.06 11.65 5.54
CA ALA A 126 -7.48 10.64 4.67
C ALA A 126 -7.77 10.93 3.19
N SER A 127 -6.72 10.94 2.36
CA SER A 127 -6.86 11.11 0.90
C SER A 127 -7.27 9.83 0.18
N ALA A 128 -7.04 8.67 0.81
CA ALA A 128 -7.53 7.36 0.37
C ALA A 128 -7.58 6.39 1.56
N PHE A 129 -8.34 5.30 1.40
CA PHE A 129 -8.29 4.15 2.29
C PHE A 129 -7.56 2.99 1.63
N LEU A 130 -6.90 2.14 2.44
CA LEU A 130 -6.30 0.90 1.98
C LEU A 130 -6.87 -0.24 2.83
N PHE A 131 -7.68 -1.10 2.22
CA PHE A 131 -8.28 -2.26 2.90
C PHE A 131 -7.32 -3.45 2.82
N ASP A 132 -6.87 -3.94 3.97
CA ASP A 132 -5.87 -5.01 4.07
C ASP A 132 -6.42 -6.19 4.88
N GLY A 133 -6.17 -7.42 4.42
CA GLY A 133 -6.64 -8.65 5.04
C GLY A 133 -6.04 -8.99 6.41
N HIS A 134 -5.08 -8.20 6.93
CA HIS A 134 -4.53 -8.43 8.28
C HIS A 134 -5.56 -8.13 9.39
N ALA A 135 -5.34 -8.69 10.58
CA ALA A 135 -6.10 -8.34 11.75
C ALA A 135 -5.58 -7.04 12.40
N ALA A 136 -6.44 -6.33 13.14
CA ALA A 136 -6.06 -5.11 13.82
C ALA A 136 -4.89 -5.35 14.79
N GLY A 137 -3.84 -4.50 14.73
CA GLY A 137 -2.63 -4.61 15.53
C GLY A 137 -1.59 -5.62 15.00
N GLU A 138 -1.89 -6.36 13.94
CA GLU A 138 -0.92 -7.20 13.26
C GLU A 138 -0.20 -6.40 12.15
N PRO A 139 1.09 -6.68 11.91
CA PRO A 139 1.77 -6.09 10.76
C PRO A 139 1.16 -6.64 9.46
N GLY A 140 0.85 -5.78 8.51
CA GLY A 140 0.40 -6.17 7.19
C GLY A 140 1.45 -7.01 6.44
N GLY A 141 1.07 -7.62 5.31
CA GLY A 141 1.96 -8.43 4.49
C GLY A 141 2.06 -9.91 4.92
N GLY A 142 1.18 -10.37 5.80
CA GLY A 142 1.04 -11.78 6.22
C GLY A 142 0.41 -12.69 5.17
N GLY A 143 -0.01 -12.16 4.02
CA GLY A 143 -0.58 -12.95 2.93
C GLY A 143 -2.02 -13.43 3.16
N GLN A 144 -2.74 -12.85 4.11
CA GLN A 144 -4.15 -13.17 4.37
C GLN A 144 -5.06 -12.31 3.49
N THR A 145 -6.07 -12.93 2.88
CA THR A 145 -7.15 -12.25 2.15
C THR A 145 -8.38 -12.12 3.04
N PHE A 146 -9.30 -11.23 2.66
CA PHE A 146 -10.62 -11.11 3.28
C PHE A 146 -11.73 -11.23 2.21
N ASP A 147 -12.99 -11.25 2.63
CA ASP A 147 -14.11 -11.24 1.68
C ASP A 147 -14.23 -9.87 0.99
N TRP A 148 -13.77 -9.78 -0.25
CA TRP A 148 -13.80 -8.53 -1.04
C TRP A 148 -15.21 -8.04 -1.35
N GLN A 149 -16.24 -8.90 -1.25
CA GLN A 149 -17.65 -8.52 -1.44
C GLN A 149 -18.21 -7.76 -0.23
N ALA A 150 -17.52 -7.81 0.92
CA ALA A 150 -17.88 -7.02 2.10
C ALA A 150 -17.63 -5.51 1.90
N LEU A 151 -16.82 -5.12 0.90
CA LEU A 151 -16.55 -3.71 0.62
C LEU A 151 -17.76 -3.04 -0.04
N PRO A 152 -18.08 -1.76 0.34
CA PRO A 152 -19.12 -1.00 -0.31
C PRO A 152 -18.76 -0.72 -1.78
N ARG A 153 -19.75 -0.75 -2.66
CA ARG A 153 -19.53 -0.53 -4.10
C ARG A 153 -19.10 0.89 -4.45
N THR A 154 -19.36 1.82 -3.55
CA THR A 154 -18.98 3.24 -3.71
C THR A 154 -18.52 3.77 -2.36
N LEU A 155 -17.39 4.47 -2.37
CA LEU A 155 -16.88 5.27 -1.26
C LEU A 155 -16.77 6.72 -1.72
N ASP A 156 -16.77 7.65 -0.77
CA ASP A 156 -16.64 9.09 -1.03
C ASP A 156 -15.22 9.51 -1.45
N ARG A 157 -14.27 8.57 -1.38
CA ARG A 157 -12.87 8.77 -1.74
C ARG A 157 -12.24 7.49 -2.30
N PRO A 158 -11.09 7.61 -3.00
CA PRO A 158 -10.40 6.46 -3.58
C PRO A 158 -10.04 5.40 -2.52
N PHE A 159 -10.06 4.14 -2.95
CA PHE A 159 -9.58 3.07 -2.09
C PHE A 159 -8.68 2.06 -2.81
N TRP A 160 -7.78 1.50 -2.05
CA TRP A 160 -6.82 0.50 -2.46
C TRP A 160 -7.15 -0.84 -1.81
N LEU A 161 -6.91 -1.92 -2.53
CA LEU A 161 -7.07 -3.27 -2.04
C LEU A 161 -5.70 -3.90 -1.76
N ALA A 162 -5.51 -4.43 -0.57
CA ALA A 162 -4.29 -5.08 -0.10
C ALA A 162 -4.62 -6.39 0.65
N GLY A 163 -3.57 -7.06 1.12
CA GLY A 163 -3.68 -8.31 1.88
C GLY A 163 -3.81 -9.53 0.98
N GLY A 164 -2.79 -10.39 1.00
CA GLY A 164 -2.78 -11.68 0.32
C GLY A 164 -2.94 -11.66 -1.20
N LEU A 165 -2.75 -10.51 -1.84
CA LEU A 165 -2.85 -10.43 -3.30
C LEU A 165 -1.62 -11.04 -3.97
N ASP A 166 -1.86 -11.75 -5.06
CA ASP A 166 -0.86 -12.30 -5.98
C ASP A 166 -1.42 -12.36 -7.42
N ALA A 167 -0.63 -12.85 -8.37
CA ALA A 167 -1.04 -12.96 -9.77
C ALA A 167 -2.22 -13.94 -9.98
N GLY A 168 -2.43 -14.89 -9.08
CA GLY A 168 -3.49 -15.90 -9.18
C GLY A 168 -4.85 -15.39 -8.72
N ASN A 169 -4.90 -14.35 -7.87
CA ASN A 169 -6.15 -13.89 -7.26
C ASN A 169 -6.51 -12.44 -7.56
N VAL A 170 -5.56 -11.59 -7.98
CA VAL A 170 -5.79 -10.15 -8.12
C VAL A 170 -6.88 -9.81 -9.15
N ALA A 171 -7.00 -10.56 -10.24
CA ALA A 171 -8.05 -10.32 -11.24
C ALA A 171 -9.45 -10.55 -10.64
N GLN A 172 -9.63 -11.59 -9.82
CA GLN A 172 -10.86 -11.84 -9.10
C GLN A 172 -11.15 -10.74 -8.06
N ALA A 173 -10.12 -10.30 -7.32
CA ALA A 173 -10.23 -9.23 -6.35
C ALA A 173 -10.69 -7.90 -6.99
N VAL A 174 -10.09 -7.54 -8.13
CA VAL A 174 -10.48 -6.35 -8.91
C VAL A 174 -11.91 -6.45 -9.41
N ALA A 175 -12.32 -7.61 -9.94
CA ALA A 175 -13.70 -7.82 -10.42
C ALA A 175 -14.73 -7.71 -9.28
N ALA A 176 -14.42 -8.22 -8.09
CA ALA A 176 -15.30 -8.21 -6.94
C ALA A 176 -15.44 -6.82 -6.30
N ALA A 177 -14.31 -6.15 -6.00
CA ALA A 177 -14.28 -4.91 -5.24
C ALA A 177 -14.27 -3.64 -6.10
N ARG A 178 -13.75 -3.69 -7.35
CA ARG A 178 -13.54 -2.54 -8.24
C ARG A 178 -12.75 -1.39 -7.57
N PRO A 179 -11.58 -1.68 -7.02
CA PRO A 179 -10.76 -0.68 -6.35
C PRO A 179 -10.15 0.33 -7.34
N ASP A 180 -9.79 1.51 -6.86
CA ASP A 180 -8.99 2.49 -7.61
C ASP A 180 -7.54 2.03 -7.78
N GLY A 181 -7.05 1.19 -6.86
CA GLY A 181 -5.72 0.60 -6.93
C GLY A 181 -5.59 -0.71 -6.17
N VAL A 182 -4.53 -1.45 -6.47
CA VAL A 182 -4.14 -2.67 -5.79
C VAL A 182 -2.73 -2.52 -5.22
N ASP A 183 -2.51 -3.01 -4.01
CA ASP A 183 -1.24 -2.98 -3.30
C ASP A 183 -0.76 -4.40 -3.01
N VAL A 184 0.44 -4.72 -3.44
CA VAL A 184 1.02 -6.05 -3.23
C VAL A 184 2.42 -5.95 -2.63
N SER A 185 2.72 -6.85 -1.70
CA SER A 185 4.04 -6.97 -1.08
C SER A 185 4.57 -8.40 -1.19
N SER A 186 4.11 -9.32 -0.33
CA SER A 186 4.61 -10.71 -0.28
C SER A 186 4.29 -11.52 -1.53
N GLY A 187 3.15 -11.28 -2.20
CA GLY A 187 2.74 -12.01 -3.40
C GLY A 187 3.70 -11.89 -4.59
N ILE A 188 4.59 -10.91 -4.57
CA ILE A 188 5.62 -10.69 -5.59
C ILE A 188 7.05 -10.93 -5.07
N GLU A 189 7.20 -11.61 -3.93
CA GLU A 189 8.49 -11.89 -3.29
C GLU A 189 8.93 -13.34 -3.47
N ARG A 190 10.25 -13.56 -3.57
CA ARG A 190 10.88 -14.88 -3.42
C ARG A 190 11.35 -15.14 -1.98
N ALA A 191 11.59 -14.07 -1.22
CA ALA A 191 11.88 -14.07 0.20
C ALA A 191 11.50 -12.71 0.78
N PRO A 192 11.24 -12.57 2.11
CA PRO A 192 10.88 -11.28 2.70
C PRO A 192 11.84 -10.15 2.31
N GLY A 193 11.31 -9.08 1.74
CA GLY A 193 12.07 -7.92 1.26
C GLY A 193 12.80 -8.12 -0.08
N ILE A 194 12.75 -9.31 -0.68
CA ILE A 194 13.39 -9.61 -1.96
C ILE A 194 12.33 -9.92 -3.00
N LYS A 195 12.10 -9.00 -3.94
CA LYS A 195 11.11 -9.18 -4.99
C LYS A 195 11.59 -10.17 -6.06
N ASP A 196 10.64 -10.81 -6.73
CA ASP A 196 10.86 -11.72 -7.87
C ASP A 196 10.35 -11.05 -9.15
N PRO A 197 11.23 -10.75 -10.12
CA PRO A 197 10.82 -10.04 -11.34
C PRO A 197 9.77 -10.78 -12.16
N ALA A 198 9.76 -12.12 -12.14
CA ALA A 198 8.74 -12.89 -12.86
C ALA A 198 7.36 -12.77 -12.18
N ARG A 199 7.31 -12.83 -10.83
CA ARG A 199 6.08 -12.61 -10.06
C ARG A 199 5.58 -11.18 -10.19
N MET A 200 6.49 -10.18 -10.17
CA MET A 200 6.14 -8.77 -10.40
C MET A 200 5.45 -8.59 -11.75
N ARG A 201 6.01 -9.16 -12.82
CA ARG A 201 5.43 -9.11 -14.18
C ARG A 201 4.08 -9.81 -14.21
N ALA A 202 4.01 -11.05 -13.72
CA ALA A 202 2.77 -11.82 -13.70
C ALA A 202 1.63 -11.08 -12.97
N PHE A 203 1.95 -10.38 -11.86
CA PHE A 203 0.97 -9.57 -11.14
C PHE A 203 0.45 -8.40 -12.00
N VAL A 204 1.36 -7.64 -12.63
CA VAL A 204 0.99 -6.51 -13.51
C VAL A 204 0.12 -6.99 -14.68
N ASP A 205 0.51 -8.10 -15.31
CA ASP A 205 -0.23 -8.67 -16.43
C ASP A 205 -1.64 -9.12 -16.01
N ALA A 206 -1.77 -9.74 -14.82
CA ALA A 206 -3.06 -10.15 -14.26
C ALA A 206 -3.98 -8.94 -13.95
N VAL A 207 -3.43 -7.84 -13.39
CA VAL A 207 -4.20 -6.60 -13.15
C VAL A 207 -4.65 -5.96 -14.46
N ARG A 208 -3.76 -5.87 -15.45
CA ARG A 208 -4.09 -5.23 -16.74
C ARG A 208 -4.99 -6.08 -17.62
N GLY A 209 -4.96 -7.40 -17.45
CA GLY A 209 -5.84 -8.35 -18.13
C GLY A 209 -7.22 -8.52 -17.49
N SER A 210 -7.46 -7.97 -16.32
CA SER A 210 -8.72 -8.10 -15.56
C SER A 210 -9.88 -7.21 -16.06
N ARG A 211 -9.87 -6.83 -17.33
CA ARG A 211 -10.89 -6.00 -17.99
C ARG A 211 -12.09 -6.82 -18.46
#